data_774c580e1881c792cbdb99d1e6613d2f
#
_entry.id   774c580e1881c792cbdb99d1e6613d2f
#
_cell.length_a   1.000
_cell.length_b   1.000
_cell.length_c   1.000
_cell.angle_alpha   90.00
_cell.angle_beta   90.00
_cell.angle_gamma   90.00
#
_symmetry.space_group_name_H-M   'P 1'
#
loop_
_entity.id
_entity.type
_entity.pdbx_description
1 polymer ?
#
loop_
_entity_poly.entity_id
_entity_poly.type
_entity_poly.pdbx_seq_one_letter_code
_entity_poly.pdbx_strand_id
1 'polypeptide(L)'
;MCVVCGCANEEKADRSAIAHKENHGHDHSHTHDHGHVHAHDEHSHAGHSHDSPHSHSHDHVAVDSATGDLHYGAGLANLSVPGMSQARAIRLEQDVLGENNRHASHNREHFAEHGILALNLVSSPGSGKTTLLCATIEALKQRASSLPVAVIEGDQQTSYDADRIRATGAPAIQINTGKGCHLDAQMVSDAFSRLSMHDHHHDALDEHIGHADDDHHGGILFIENVGNLVCPAMWDLGEAAKVVILSVTEGEDKPLKYPDMFAAARLMVLNKTDLLPYLQFDVTRCIEYARRVNPHIEVLQLSAASGQGMAAWLDWILAGHRMSSGSQEHTPLHLLTDRIAALESELAALKAQVGGD
;
A
#
# COMPACT_ATOMS: atom_id res chain seq x y z
N MET A 1 -0.25 10.06 14.11
CA MET A 1 0.32 8.92 14.87
C MET A 1 -0.25 7.66 14.29
N CYS A 2 0.57 6.84 13.68
CA CYS A 2 0.11 5.54 13.21
C CYS A 2 0.03 4.59 14.39
N VAL A 3 -1.18 4.26 14.84
CA VAL A 3 -1.41 3.35 15.98
C VAL A 3 -1.12 1.90 15.57
N VAL A 4 -1.15 1.62 14.27
CA VAL A 4 -1.07 0.27 13.70
C VAL A 4 0.36 -0.26 13.61
N CYS A 5 1.39 0.60 13.44
CA CYS A 5 2.77 0.14 13.24
C CYS A 5 3.73 0.46 14.40
N GLY A 6 3.28 1.05 15.49
CA GLY A 6 4.11 1.33 16.66
C GLY A 6 5.24 2.35 16.44
N CYS A 7 5.22 3.12 15.34
CA CYS A 7 6.28 4.07 14.99
C CYS A 7 6.35 5.34 15.89
N ALA A 8 5.73 5.32 17.07
CA ALA A 8 5.56 6.50 17.91
C ALA A 8 6.63 6.71 19.00
N ASN A 9 7.68 5.89 19.08
CA ASN A 9 8.63 5.92 20.18
C ASN A 9 10.06 6.22 19.75
N GLU A 10 10.34 7.44 19.24
CA GLU A 10 11.68 8.01 19.27
C GLU A 10 11.63 9.52 19.50
N GLU A 11 11.28 9.93 20.72
CA GLU A 11 11.63 11.24 21.22
C GLU A 11 12.04 11.13 22.70
N LYS A 12 13.23 10.59 22.94
CA LYS A 12 14.02 10.83 24.16
C LYS A 12 15.49 10.54 23.90
N ALA A 13 16.15 11.42 23.21
CA ALA A 13 17.59 11.60 23.35
C ALA A 13 17.96 13.01 22.87
N ASP A 14 18.62 13.68 23.77
CA ASP A 14 19.48 14.83 23.58
C ASP A 14 18.90 16.23 23.77
N ARG A 15 18.88 16.63 25.06
CA ARG A 15 19.03 18.02 25.47
C ARG A 15 20.14 18.11 26.50
N SER A 16 21.38 18.23 26.05
CA SER A 16 22.44 18.80 26.83
C SER A 16 23.23 19.78 25.97
N ALA A 17 23.41 20.97 26.54
CA ALA A 17 24.29 22.05 26.19
C ALA A 17 23.89 22.99 25.04
N ILE A 18 23.33 24.15 25.40
CA ILE A 18 24.03 25.44 25.23
C ILE A 18 23.38 26.44 26.19
N ALA A 19 24.19 26.94 27.12
CA ALA A 19 23.86 28.03 28.02
C ALA A 19 24.07 29.37 27.31
N HIS A 20 23.08 30.23 27.31
CA HIS A 20 23.28 31.67 27.26
C HIS A 20 22.38 32.35 28.29
N LYS A 21 23.04 33.10 29.17
CA LYS A 21 22.48 34.04 30.12
C LYS A 21 21.77 35.17 29.38
N GLU A 22 20.58 35.51 29.82
CA GLU A 22 20.23 36.91 30.05
C GLU A 22 19.09 37.00 31.06
N ASN A 23 19.25 37.97 31.94
CA ASN A 23 18.61 38.23 33.19
C ASN A 23 17.55 39.32 32.99
N HIS A 24 16.28 39.07 33.32
CA HIS A 24 15.36 40.14 33.72
C HIS A 24 14.29 39.54 34.67
N GLY A 25 14.38 40.01 35.91
CA GLY A 25 13.42 39.75 36.96
C GLY A 25 12.13 40.57 36.78
N HIS A 26 11.03 39.97 37.11
CA HIS A 26 9.86 40.67 37.66
C HIS A 26 9.17 39.78 38.69
N ASP A 27 9.18 40.27 39.90
CA ASP A 27 8.55 39.80 41.10
C ASP A 27 7.07 40.16 41.07
N HIS A 28 6.14 39.22 41.26
CA HIS A 28 4.77 39.49 41.73
C HIS A 28 4.31 38.33 42.62
N SER A 29 4.38 38.58 43.91
CA SER A 29 3.72 37.82 44.96
C SER A 29 2.21 38.14 45.00
N HIS A 30 1.36 37.11 45.00
CA HIS A 30 0.00 37.19 45.50
C HIS A 30 -0.31 35.99 46.39
N THR A 31 -0.34 36.23 47.67
CA THR A 31 -0.91 35.41 48.72
C THR A 31 -2.44 35.55 48.69
N HIS A 32 -3.15 34.44 48.65
CA HIS A 32 -4.56 34.38 49.10
C HIS A 32 -4.74 33.19 50.05
N ASP A 33 -4.91 33.57 51.28
CA ASP A 33 -5.37 32.74 52.40
C ASP A 33 -6.90 32.59 52.36
N HIS A 34 -7.42 31.35 52.35
CA HIS A 34 -8.81 31.09 52.74
C HIS A 34 -8.84 29.77 53.50
N GLY A 35 -8.85 29.91 54.82
CA GLY A 35 -9.18 28.85 55.76
C GLY A 35 -10.65 28.50 55.72
N HIS A 36 -10.99 27.24 55.62
CA HIS A 36 -12.28 26.68 56.04
C HIS A 36 -12.05 25.47 56.94
N VAL A 37 -12.52 25.66 58.16
CA VAL A 37 -12.62 24.61 59.19
C VAL A 37 -13.92 23.84 58.94
N HIS A 38 -13.85 22.51 58.81
CA HIS A 38 -15.00 21.63 58.92
C HIS A 38 -14.78 20.53 59.94
N ALA A 39 -15.77 20.38 60.79
CA ALA A 39 -15.85 19.50 61.93
C ALA A 39 -15.90 18.01 61.51
N HIS A 40 -15.33 17.18 62.33
CA HIS A 40 -15.38 15.72 62.24
C HIS A 40 -16.71 15.19 62.74
N ASP A 41 -17.40 14.38 61.93
CA ASP A 41 -18.40 13.43 62.41
C ASP A 41 -17.86 11.99 62.22
N GLU A 42 -17.84 11.31 63.34
CA GLU A 42 -17.43 9.90 63.40
C GLU A 42 -18.54 9.00 62.85
N HIS A 43 -18.30 8.32 61.74
CA HIS A 43 -19.09 7.16 61.37
C HIS A 43 -18.19 5.92 61.29
N SER A 44 -18.52 4.99 62.16
CA SER A 44 -17.99 3.62 62.21
C SER A 44 -18.35 2.86 60.94
N HIS A 45 -17.37 2.39 60.15
CA HIS A 45 -17.56 1.49 59.06
C HIS A 45 -17.07 0.08 59.42
N ALA A 46 -18.04 -0.85 59.32
CA ALA A 46 -17.81 -2.29 59.42
C ALA A 46 -16.87 -2.75 58.28
N GLY A 47 -15.98 -3.69 58.62
CA GLY A 47 -14.98 -4.20 57.69
C GLY A 47 -15.57 -4.92 56.51
N HIS A 48 -15.15 -4.49 55.31
CA HIS A 48 -15.23 -5.30 54.11
C HIS A 48 -13.82 -5.74 53.72
N SER A 49 -13.60 -7.04 53.90
CA SER A 49 -12.42 -7.72 53.40
C SER A 49 -12.52 -7.80 51.87
N HIS A 50 -11.74 -7.05 51.16
CA HIS A 50 -11.48 -7.21 49.71
C HIS A 50 -10.19 -8.00 49.53
N ASP A 51 -10.27 -9.32 49.72
CA ASP A 51 -9.32 -10.25 49.12
C ASP A 51 -9.84 -10.60 47.72
N SER A 52 -9.49 -9.79 46.75
CA SER A 52 -9.50 -10.18 45.34
C SER A 52 -8.06 -10.10 44.84
N PRO A 53 -7.46 -11.20 44.46
CA PRO A 53 -6.15 -11.15 43.82
C PRO A 53 -6.35 -10.46 42.45
N HIS A 54 -5.89 -9.20 42.31
CA HIS A 54 -5.69 -8.59 41.00
C HIS A 54 -4.62 -9.43 40.29
N SER A 55 -5.07 -10.40 39.52
CA SER A 55 -4.24 -11.08 38.51
C SER A 55 -3.83 -10.03 37.46
N HIS A 56 -2.68 -9.46 37.66
CA HIS A 56 -1.96 -8.80 36.56
C HIS A 56 -1.50 -9.93 35.63
N SER A 57 -2.23 -10.17 34.54
CA SER A 57 -1.73 -11.01 33.46
C SER A 57 -0.50 -10.30 32.89
N HIS A 58 0.66 -10.67 33.39
CA HIS A 58 1.90 -10.41 32.69
C HIS A 58 1.83 -11.20 31.39
N ASP A 59 1.80 -10.52 30.25
CA ASP A 59 1.96 -11.16 28.95
C ASP A 59 3.23 -12.00 29.01
N HIS A 60 3.06 -13.33 28.96
CA HIS A 60 4.16 -14.27 29.12
C HIS A 60 5.01 -14.22 27.86
N VAL A 61 6.16 -13.57 27.95
CA VAL A 61 7.22 -13.70 26.95
C VAL A 61 7.72 -15.13 27.03
N ALA A 62 7.54 -15.90 25.96
CA ALA A 62 8.13 -17.23 25.88
C ALA A 62 9.63 -17.09 25.56
N VAL A 63 10.45 -17.72 26.38
CA VAL A 63 11.91 -17.75 26.20
C VAL A 63 12.30 -19.12 25.65
N ASP A 64 12.98 -19.15 24.49
CA ASP A 64 13.60 -20.39 24.02
C ASP A 64 14.75 -20.75 24.95
N SER A 65 14.64 -21.88 25.60
CA SER A 65 15.63 -22.33 26.60
C SER A 65 16.97 -22.74 25.99
N ALA A 66 17.03 -23.02 24.69
CA ALA A 66 18.25 -23.44 23.99
C ALA A 66 19.06 -22.26 23.45
N THR A 67 18.38 -21.22 22.94
CA THR A 67 18.99 -20.06 22.30
C THR A 67 18.93 -18.80 23.14
N GLY A 68 18.04 -18.72 24.14
CA GLY A 68 17.73 -17.51 24.89
C GLY A 68 16.84 -16.52 24.17
N ASP A 69 16.30 -16.88 22.99
CA ASP A 69 15.46 -16.01 22.19
C ASP A 69 14.12 -15.72 22.88
N LEU A 70 13.67 -14.48 22.75
CA LEU A 70 12.43 -14.00 23.36
C LEU A 70 11.31 -13.96 22.33
N HIS A 71 10.21 -14.66 22.58
CA HIS A 71 9.00 -14.67 21.78
C HIS A 71 7.88 -13.94 22.50
N TYR A 72 7.50 -12.77 21.97
CA TYR A 72 6.41 -11.95 22.52
C TYR A 72 5.01 -12.34 22.02
N GLY A 73 4.86 -13.49 21.38
CA GLY A 73 3.62 -14.08 20.93
C GLY A 73 3.64 -14.49 19.46
N ALA A 74 2.97 -15.60 19.15
CA ALA A 74 2.66 -16.05 17.81
C ALA A 74 1.20 -15.67 17.52
N GLY A 75 0.94 -14.48 17.03
CA GLY A 75 -0.39 -13.98 16.70
C GLY A 75 -0.29 -12.72 15.86
N LEU A 76 -1.44 -12.24 15.38
CA LEU A 76 -1.58 -10.92 14.78
C LEU A 76 -0.82 -9.91 15.63
N ALA A 77 0.02 -9.07 14.99
CA ALA A 77 1.00 -8.22 15.65
C ALA A 77 0.48 -7.63 16.96
N ASN A 78 1.12 -7.96 18.07
CA ASN A 78 0.76 -7.45 19.39
C ASN A 78 0.99 -5.94 19.42
N LEU A 79 -0.05 -5.17 19.12
CA LEU A 79 -0.07 -3.71 19.30
C LEU A 79 -0.07 -3.45 20.80
N SER A 80 1.11 -3.27 21.37
CA SER A 80 1.27 -2.81 22.74
C SER A 80 1.28 -1.29 22.76
N VAL A 81 0.14 -0.67 23.05
CA VAL A 81 0.05 0.75 23.31
C VAL A 81 0.03 0.96 24.82
N PRO A 82 1.00 1.67 25.41
CA PRO A 82 1.00 1.92 26.84
C PRO A 82 -0.33 2.52 27.33
N GLY A 83 -0.99 1.87 28.28
CA GLY A 83 -2.27 2.31 28.86
C GLY A 83 -3.52 1.89 28.05
N MET A 84 -3.39 1.08 27.01
CA MET A 84 -4.51 0.55 26.23
C MET A 84 -4.57 -0.97 26.34
N SER A 85 -5.76 -1.54 26.60
CA SER A 85 -5.94 -2.99 26.56
C SER A 85 -5.84 -3.50 25.10
N GLN A 86 -5.33 -4.71 24.93
CA GLN A 86 -5.22 -5.36 23.62
C GLN A 86 -6.57 -5.40 22.87
N ALA A 87 -7.66 -5.72 23.56
CA ALA A 87 -9.00 -5.73 22.95
C ALA A 87 -9.42 -4.35 22.42
N ARG A 88 -9.03 -3.27 23.08
CA ARG A 88 -9.31 -1.91 22.65
C ARG A 88 -8.43 -1.52 21.47
N ALA A 89 -7.16 -1.94 21.45
CA ALA A 89 -6.25 -1.71 20.33
C ALA A 89 -6.76 -2.41 19.06
N ILE A 90 -7.18 -3.69 19.16
CA ILE A 90 -7.75 -4.44 18.05
C ILE A 90 -9.03 -3.79 17.52
N ARG A 91 -9.93 -3.33 18.37
CA ARG A 91 -11.15 -2.62 17.91
C ARG A 91 -10.81 -1.34 17.18
N LEU A 92 -9.90 -0.53 17.73
CA LEU A 92 -9.47 0.71 17.06
C LEU A 92 -8.87 0.43 15.69
N GLU A 93 -8.06 -0.60 15.56
CA GLU A 93 -7.51 -1.04 14.29
C GLU A 93 -8.61 -1.47 13.31
N GLN A 94 -9.58 -2.27 13.78
CA GLN A 94 -10.72 -2.69 12.96
C GLN A 94 -11.59 -1.50 12.51
N ASP A 95 -11.82 -0.52 13.39
CA ASP A 95 -12.60 0.67 13.08
C ASP A 95 -11.88 1.53 12.02
N VAL A 96 -10.57 1.72 12.17
CA VAL A 96 -9.74 2.50 11.24
C VAL A 96 -9.65 1.82 9.87
N LEU A 97 -9.39 0.51 9.83
CA LEU A 97 -9.36 -0.24 8.57
C LEU A 97 -10.74 -0.34 7.94
N GLY A 98 -11.81 -0.45 8.75
CA GLY A 98 -13.19 -0.44 8.27
C GLY A 98 -13.57 0.88 7.58
N GLU A 99 -13.11 2.02 8.13
CA GLU A 99 -13.30 3.33 7.50
C GLU A 99 -12.52 3.44 6.20
N ASN A 100 -11.24 3.05 6.21
CA ASN A 100 -10.42 3.01 5.01
C ASN A 100 -11.06 2.15 3.90
N ASN A 101 -11.58 0.97 4.25
CA ASN A 101 -12.18 0.06 3.27
C ASN A 101 -13.45 0.65 2.63
N ARG A 102 -14.20 1.52 3.32
CA ARG A 102 -15.31 2.26 2.71
C ARG A 102 -14.81 3.22 1.63
N HIS A 103 -13.77 4.00 1.93
CA HIS A 103 -13.14 4.88 0.95
C HIS A 103 -12.51 4.09 -0.20
N ALA A 104 -11.86 2.96 0.09
CA ALA A 104 -11.29 2.09 -0.94
C ALA A 104 -12.36 1.53 -1.90
N SER A 105 -13.53 1.15 -1.37
CA SER A 105 -14.64 0.70 -2.21
C SER A 105 -15.14 1.81 -3.14
N HIS A 106 -15.31 3.02 -2.61
CA HIS A 106 -15.67 4.18 -3.42
C HIS A 106 -14.63 4.48 -4.51
N ASN A 107 -13.34 4.47 -4.15
CA ASN A 107 -12.27 4.66 -5.13
C ASN A 107 -12.33 3.61 -6.24
N ARG A 108 -12.55 2.34 -5.88
CA ARG A 108 -12.63 1.23 -6.84
C ARG A 108 -13.79 1.38 -7.80
N GLU A 109 -14.96 1.77 -7.31
CA GLU A 109 -16.13 2.07 -8.13
C GLU A 109 -15.82 3.22 -9.08
N HIS A 110 -15.27 4.32 -8.57
CA HIS A 110 -14.92 5.50 -9.36
C HIS A 110 -13.88 5.19 -10.44
N PHE A 111 -12.82 4.43 -10.12
CA PHE A 111 -11.83 4.00 -11.13
C PHE A 111 -12.46 3.10 -12.19
N ALA A 112 -13.36 2.20 -11.80
CA ALA A 112 -14.05 1.32 -12.73
C ALA A 112 -15.00 2.07 -13.66
N GLU A 113 -15.77 3.04 -13.14
CA GLU A 113 -16.67 3.89 -13.93
C GLU A 113 -15.93 4.68 -15.02
N HIS A 114 -14.71 5.11 -14.73
CA HIS A 114 -13.85 5.84 -15.67
C HIS A 114 -12.89 4.95 -16.47
N GLY A 115 -12.99 3.62 -16.36
CA GLY A 115 -12.11 2.69 -17.07
C GLY A 115 -10.63 2.80 -16.70
N ILE A 116 -10.32 3.25 -15.48
CA ILE A 116 -8.97 3.51 -15.00
C ILE A 116 -8.38 2.25 -14.37
N LEU A 117 -7.20 1.85 -14.85
CA LEU A 117 -6.38 0.86 -14.16
C LEU A 117 -5.56 1.54 -13.07
N ALA A 118 -5.95 1.39 -11.81
CA ALA A 118 -5.17 1.87 -10.66
C ALA A 118 -4.21 0.78 -10.15
N LEU A 119 -2.91 1.09 -10.07
CA LEU A 119 -1.85 0.18 -9.61
C LEU A 119 -1.14 0.77 -8.40
N ASN A 120 -1.15 0.06 -7.27
CA ASN A 120 -0.45 0.44 -6.05
C ASN A 120 0.96 -0.17 -6.03
N LEU A 121 1.99 0.66 -6.20
CA LEU A 121 3.40 0.28 -6.22
C LEU A 121 3.97 0.36 -4.81
N VAL A 122 4.36 -0.77 -4.25
CA VAL A 122 4.91 -0.89 -2.90
C VAL A 122 6.30 -1.52 -2.91
N SER A 123 7.19 -1.07 -2.03
CA SER A 123 8.55 -1.61 -1.95
C SER A 123 9.25 -1.24 -0.65
N SER A 124 10.40 -1.84 -0.38
CA SER A 124 11.40 -1.26 0.53
C SER A 124 11.97 0.05 -0.05
N PRO A 125 12.49 0.94 0.80
CA PRO A 125 13.27 2.08 0.33
C PRO A 125 14.44 1.62 -0.53
N GLY A 126 14.72 2.35 -1.61
CA GLY A 126 15.85 2.05 -2.50
C GLY A 126 15.67 0.87 -3.46
N SER A 127 14.51 0.21 -3.53
CA SER A 127 14.24 -0.87 -4.52
C SER A 127 14.14 -0.37 -5.96
N GLY A 128 14.07 0.94 -6.17
CA GLY A 128 14.01 1.56 -7.50
C GLY A 128 12.60 1.79 -8.03
N LYS A 129 11.62 1.95 -7.14
CA LYS A 129 10.21 2.22 -7.45
C LYS A 129 10.04 3.39 -8.43
N THR A 130 10.49 4.58 -8.02
CA THR A 130 10.41 5.81 -8.83
C THR A 130 11.17 5.69 -10.16
N THR A 131 12.34 5.02 -10.17
CA THR A 131 13.09 4.80 -11.40
C THR A 131 12.34 3.89 -12.36
N LEU A 132 11.72 2.80 -11.85
CA LEU A 132 10.88 1.92 -12.64
C LEU A 132 9.65 2.68 -13.17
N LEU A 133 9.02 3.49 -12.33
CA LEU A 133 7.84 4.28 -12.72
C LEU A 133 8.17 5.28 -13.83
N CYS A 134 9.25 6.06 -13.71
CA CYS A 134 9.68 6.98 -14.77
C CYS A 134 9.96 6.24 -16.08
N ALA A 135 10.72 5.14 -16.04
CA ALA A 135 11.00 4.33 -17.22
C ALA A 135 9.72 3.73 -17.83
N THR A 136 8.75 3.35 -16.99
CA THR A 136 7.44 2.85 -17.43
C THR A 136 6.64 3.92 -18.17
N ILE A 137 6.56 5.13 -17.62
CA ILE A 137 5.84 6.26 -18.23
C ILE A 137 6.45 6.61 -19.59
N GLU A 138 7.77 6.70 -19.68
CA GLU A 138 8.46 6.98 -20.93
C GLU A 138 8.20 5.90 -22.00
N ALA A 139 8.22 4.63 -21.58
CA ALA A 139 7.96 3.51 -22.49
C ALA A 139 6.48 3.42 -22.90
N LEU A 140 5.53 3.73 -22.01
CA LEU A 140 4.10 3.78 -22.32
C LEU A 140 3.82 4.90 -23.35
N LYS A 141 4.44 6.08 -23.22
CA LYS A 141 4.32 7.16 -24.20
C LYS A 141 4.76 6.76 -25.60
N GLN A 142 5.77 5.91 -25.71
CA GLN A 142 6.23 5.40 -27.01
C GLN A 142 5.30 4.34 -27.58
N ARG A 143 4.70 3.49 -26.72
CA ARG A 143 3.96 2.31 -27.12
C ARG A 143 2.44 2.56 -27.24
N ALA A 144 1.91 3.47 -26.42
CA ALA A 144 0.49 3.79 -26.30
C ALA A 144 0.34 5.29 -26.02
N SER A 145 0.72 6.13 -27.00
CA SER A 145 0.85 7.59 -26.83
C SER A 145 -0.47 8.29 -26.49
N SER A 146 -1.61 7.72 -26.87
CA SER A 146 -2.95 8.23 -26.56
C SER A 146 -3.47 7.82 -25.18
N LEU A 147 -2.80 6.88 -24.50
CA LEU A 147 -3.25 6.38 -23.21
C LEU A 147 -2.91 7.36 -22.09
N PRO A 148 -3.89 7.95 -21.40
CA PRO A 148 -3.64 8.84 -20.28
C PRO A 148 -2.93 8.11 -19.14
N VAL A 149 -1.88 8.71 -18.59
CA VAL A 149 -1.15 8.19 -17.43
C VAL A 149 -1.00 9.31 -16.41
N ALA A 150 -1.39 9.05 -15.18
CA ALA A 150 -1.19 9.95 -14.05
C ALA A 150 -0.61 9.23 -12.84
N VAL A 151 -0.07 10.00 -11.90
CA VAL A 151 0.62 9.46 -10.74
C VAL A 151 0.18 10.15 -9.45
N ILE A 152 -0.07 9.37 -8.42
CA ILE A 152 -0.13 9.82 -7.04
C ILE A 152 1.13 9.29 -6.36
N GLU A 153 1.96 10.19 -5.83
CA GLU A 153 3.21 9.86 -5.18
C GLU A 153 3.10 10.14 -3.67
N GLY A 154 3.37 9.13 -2.83
CA GLY A 154 3.39 9.25 -1.39
C GLY A 154 4.80 9.25 -0.83
N ASP A 155 5.23 10.37 -0.25
CA ASP A 155 6.49 10.47 0.48
C ASP A 155 6.29 11.12 1.85
N GLN A 156 7.28 10.95 2.72
CA GLN A 156 7.23 11.51 4.08
C GLN A 156 7.56 12.99 4.12
N GLN A 157 8.53 13.47 3.33
CA GLN A 157 9.06 14.82 3.49
C GLN A 157 9.56 15.52 2.22
N THR A 158 9.84 14.80 1.12
CA THR A 158 10.51 15.40 -0.04
C THR A 158 9.63 15.39 -1.28
N SER A 159 9.84 16.35 -2.20
CA SER A 159 9.18 16.40 -3.51
C SER A 159 10.03 15.82 -4.63
N TYR A 160 11.20 15.28 -4.30
CA TYR A 160 12.20 14.91 -5.30
C TYR A 160 11.69 13.83 -6.27
N ASP A 161 11.01 12.82 -5.76
CA ASP A 161 10.48 11.73 -6.59
C ASP A 161 9.28 12.21 -7.43
N ALA A 162 8.39 13.03 -6.88
CA ALA A 162 7.31 13.66 -7.66
C ALA A 162 7.85 14.57 -8.79
N ASP A 163 8.95 15.30 -8.54
CA ASP A 163 9.55 16.16 -9.56
C ASP A 163 10.20 15.33 -10.69
N ARG A 164 10.81 14.20 -10.36
CA ARG A 164 11.31 13.24 -11.36
C ARG A 164 10.19 12.68 -12.23
N ILE A 165 9.06 12.37 -11.63
CA ILE A 165 7.88 11.87 -12.34
C ILE A 165 7.32 12.96 -13.25
N ARG A 166 7.15 14.18 -12.75
CA ARG A 166 6.70 15.33 -13.56
C ARG A 166 7.63 15.64 -14.74
N ALA A 167 8.93 15.43 -14.57
CA ALA A 167 9.92 15.59 -15.64
C ALA A 167 9.69 14.62 -16.81
N THR A 168 9.03 13.48 -16.60
CA THR A 168 8.56 12.61 -17.68
C THR A 168 7.39 13.24 -18.47
N GLY A 169 6.76 14.29 -17.96
CA GLY A 169 5.57 14.94 -18.52
C GLY A 169 4.25 14.26 -18.17
N ALA A 170 4.23 13.31 -17.26
CA ALA A 170 3.00 12.79 -16.67
C ALA A 170 2.52 13.71 -15.54
N PRO A 171 1.21 14.01 -15.44
CA PRO A 171 0.66 14.70 -14.28
C PRO A 171 0.91 13.87 -13.02
N ALA A 172 1.43 14.52 -11.97
CA ALA A 172 1.71 13.88 -10.72
C ALA A 172 1.33 14.77 -9.53
N ILE A 173 0.60 14.20 -8.59
CA ILE A 173 0.29 14.83 -7.30
C ILE A 173 1.08 14.12 -6.21
N GLN A 174 1.76 14.92 -5.41
CA GLN A 174 2.45 14.43 -4.23
C GLN A 174 1.56 14.54 -3.01
N ILE A 175 1.55 13.47 -2.21
CA ILE A 175 0.98 13.43 -0.88
C ILE A 175 2.11 13.35 0.13
N ASN A 176 2.28 14.42 0.91
CA ASN A 176 3.22 14.41 2.02
C ASN A 176 2.54 13.79 3.24
N THR A 177 2.94 12.58 3.60
CA THR A 177 2.36 11.84 4.72
C THR A 177 2.93 12.27 6.09
N GLY A 178 3.95 13.13 6.11
CA GLY A 178 4.62 13.58 7.33
C GLY A 178 5.21 12.40 8.11
N LYS A 179 4.61 12.06 9.24
CA LYS A 179 5.01 10.89 10.05
C LYS A 179 4.31 9.58 9.62
N GLY A 180 3.43 9.63 8.63
CA GLY A 180 2.75 8.44 8.09
C GLY A 180 3.71 7.60 7.26
N CYS A 181 3.59 6.29 7.34
CA CYS A 181 4.43 5.33 6.63
C CYS A 181 3.70 4.63 5.48
N HIS A 182 2.52 5.12 5.08
CA HIS A 182 1.68 4.62 3.99
C HIS A 182 0.68 5.69 3.56
N LEU A 183 0.09 5.48 2.39
CA LEU A 183 -1.11 6.17 1.94
C LEU A 183 -2.36 5.43 2.43
N ASP A 184 -3.44 6.16 2.65
CA ASP A 184 -4.79 5.62 2.86
C ASP A 184 -5.70 5.94 1.67
N ALA A 185 -6.89 5.31 1.65
CA ALA A 185 -7.82 5.43 0.52
C ALA A 185 -8.41 6.84 0.40
N GLN A 186 -8.59 7.57 1.50
CA GLN A 186 -9.05 8.95 1.46
C GLN A 186 -8.01 9.88 0.82
N MET A 187 -6.75 9.76 1.22
CA MET A 187 -5.65 10.52 0.62
C MET A 187 -5.59 10.31 -0.90
N VAL A 188 -5.80 9.07 -1.35
CA VAL A 188 -5.84 8.73 -2.78
C VAL A 188 -7.06 9.37 -3.46
N SER A 189 -8.24 9.33 -2.85
CA SER A 189 -9.44 10.00 -3.37
C SER A 189 -9.23 11.50 -3.55
N ASP A 190 -8.69 12.16 -2.50
CA ASP A 190 -8.45 13.61 -2.48
C ASP A 190 -7.40 14.02 -3.54
N ALA A 191 -6.40 13.20 -3.78
CA ALA A 191 -5.40 13.46 -4.82
C ALA A 191 -5.96 13.19 -6.22
N PHE A 192 -6.70 12.10 -6.39
CA PHE A 192 -7.29 11.72 -7.66
C PHE A 192 -8.29 12.78 -8.17
N SER A 193 -9.11 13.35 -7.30
CA SER A 193 -10.05 14.43 -7.66
C SER A 193 -9.38 15.69 -8.21
N ARG A 194 -8.07 15.86 -8.02
CA ARG A 194 -7.27 16.97 -8.52
C ARG A 194 -6.47 16.64 -9.79
N LEU A 195 -6.49 15.39 -10.21
CA LEU A 195 -5.91 14.95 -11.47
C LEU A 195 -6.95 15.09 -12.58
N SER A 196 -6.60 15.77 -13.67
CA SER A 196 -7.48 15.99 -14.83
C SER A 196 -7.68 14.69 -15.64
N MET A 197 -7.95 13.59 -14.97
CA MET A 197 -8.26 12.29 -15.61
C MET A 197 -9.77 12.12 -15.86
N HIS A 198 -10.60 13.09 -15.43
CA HIS A 198 -12.06 13.03 -15.53
C HIS A 198 -12.66 14.26 -16.17
N ASP A 199 -11.89 15.17 -16.78
CA ASP A 199 -12.44 16.36 -17.43
C ASP A 199 -13.38 15.97 -18.58
N HIS A 200 -14.58 15.54 -18.22
CA HIS A 200 -15.74 15.71 -19.06
C HIS A 200 -16.12 17.19 -18.93
N HIS A 201 -15.81 18.00 -19.92
CA HIS A 201 -16.36 19.32 -20.05
C HIS A 201 -17.89 19.21 -20.07
N HIS A 202 -18.52 19.35 -18.89
CA HIS A 202 -19.88 19.82 -18.79
C HIS A 202 -19.92 21.33 -18.97
N ASP A 203 -19.39 21.81 -20.08
CA ASP A 203 -19.76 23.11 -20.58
C ASP A 203 -21.12 22.94 -21.29
N ALA A 204 -22.18 23.20 -20.50
CA ALA A 204 -23.50 23.45 -21.05
C ALA A 204 -23.39 24.60 -22.05
N LEU A 205 -23.94 24.38 -23.26
CA LEU A 205 -24.14 25.30 -24.36
C LEU A 205 -23.03 25.28 -25.44
N ASP A 206 -22.98 24.20 -26.24
CA ASP A 206 -22.79 24.42 -27.68
C ASP A 206 -23.45 23.30 -28.52
N GLU A 207 -24.15 23.75 -29.58
CA GLU A 207 -24.99 22.91 -30.43
C GLU A 207 -24.16 22.00 -31.34
N HIS A 208 -24.53 20.75 -31.40
CA HIS A 208 -24.34 19.74 -32.44
C HIS A 208 -23.53 20.12 -33.70
N ILE A 209 -22.27 19.69 -33.74
CA ILE A 209 -21.62 19.27 -34.98
C ILE A 209 -21.00 17.90 -34.67
N GLY A 210 -21.47 16.86 -35.39
CA GLY A 210 -21.02 15.49 -35.17
C GLY A 210 -19.52 15.33 -35.45
N HIS A 211 -18.75 15.23 -34.37
CA HIS A 211 -17.43 14.66 -34.39
C HIS A 211 -17.57 13.23 -33.85
N ALA A 212 -17.00 12.26 -34.56
CA ALA A 212 -16.89 10.90 -34.13
C ALA A 212 -16.27 10.92 -32.73
N ASP A 213 -17.02 10.41 -31.76
CA ASP A 213 -16.65 10.29 -30.36
C ASP A 213 -15.38 9.43 -30.24
N ASP A 214 -14.22 10.05 -30.22
CA ASP A 214 -13.02 9.48 -29.64
C ASP A 214 -13.15 9.65 -28.11
N ASP A 215 -14.16 9.03 -27.54
CA ASP A 215 -14.33 8.88 -26.11
C ASP A 215 -13.20 7.98 -25.59
N HIS A 216 -12.05 8.60 -25.31
CA HIS A 216 -10.95 7.96 -24.60
C HIS A 216 -11.34 7.76 -23.12
N HIS A 217 -12.32 6.86 -22.92
CA HIS A 217 -12.64 6.36 -21.59
C HIS A 217 -11.50 5.46 -21.12
N GLY A 218 -10.82 5.89 -20.06
CA GLY A 218 -9.85 5.08 -19.38
C GLY A 218 -8.44 5.69 -19.36
N GLY A 219 -7.62 5.11 -18.49
CA GLY A 219 -6.23 5.51 -18.30
C GLY A 219 -5.52 4.62 -17.29
N ILE A 220 -4.28 4.97 -16.96
CA ILE A 220 -3.50 4.28 -15.94
C ILE A 220 -3.20 5.28 -14.82
N LEU A 221 -3.58 4.91 -13.61
CA LEU A 221 -3.21 5.61 -12.39
C LEU A 221 -2.16 4.78 -11.65
N PHE A 222 -0.95 5.29 -11.54
CA PHE A 222 0.03 4.73 -10.65
C PHE A 222 -0.06 5.41 -9.28
N ILE A 223 -0.14 4.61 -8.22
CA ILE A 223 -0.07 5.06 -6.85
C ILE A 223 1.28 4.58 -6.30
N GLU A 224 2.27 5.46 -6.26
CA GLU A 224 3.56 5.15 -5.65
C GLU A 224 3.46 5.33 -4.14
N ASN A 225 3.43 4.23 -3.40
CA ASN A 225 3.33 4.26 -1.94
C ASN A 225 4.68 4.57 -1.28
N VAL A 226 4.63 5.04 -0.04
CA VAL A 226 5.83 5.24 0.80
C VAL A 226 6.67 3.96 0.85
N GLY A 227 8.00 4.11 0.88
CA GLY A 227 8.93 2.98 0.92
C GLY A 227 8.81 2.16 2.21
N ASN A 228 7.86 1.21 2.25
CA ASN A 228 7.57 0.36 3.39
C ASN A 228 6.88 -0.93 2.93
N LEU A 229 7.23 -2.08 3.52
CA LEU A 229 6.62 -3.38 3.22
C LEU A 229 5.68 -3.89 4.33
N VAL A 230 5.53 -3.16 5.43
CA VAL A 230 4.66 -3.56 6.55
C VAL A 230 3.32 -2.86 6.48
N CYS A 231 3.32 -1.54 6.68
CA CYS A 231 2.08 -0.78 6.79
C CYS A 231 1.20 -0.86 5.53
N PRO A 232 1.71 -0.66 4.30
CA PRO A 232 0.86 -0.68 3.10
C PRO A 232 0.23 -2.03 2.79
N ALA A 233 0.66 -3.12 3.45
CA ALA A 233 0.10 -4.45 3.23
C ALA A 233 -1.38 -4.53 3.57
N MET A 234 -1.79 -3.89 4.69
CA MET A 234 -3.15 -3.94 5.22
C MET A 234 -4.10 -2.88 4.64
N TRP A 235 -3.55 -1.90 3.93
CA TRP A 235 -4.33 -0.77 3.42
C TRP A 235 -4.73 -0.98 1.97
N ASP A 236 -6.02 -1.12 1.75
CA ASP A 236 -6.64 -1.11 0.43
C ASP A 236 -6.85 0.35 0.01
N LEU A 237 -6.41 0.72 -1.16
CA LEU A 237 -6.56 2.08 -1.71
C LEU A 237 -7.65 2.15 -2.79
N GLY A 238 -8.30 1.01 -3.11
CA GLY A 238 -9.21 0.86 -4.24
C GLY A 238 -8.49 0.45 -5.52
N GLU A 239 -7.21 0.10 -5.45
CA GLU A 239 -6.39 -0.34 -6.58
C GLU A 239 -6.89 -1.64 -7.20
N ALA A 240 -6.70 -1.79 -8.51
CA ALA A 240 -6.95 -3.05 -9.24
C ALA A 240 -5.90 -4.12 -8.91
N ALA A 241 -4.67 -3.69 -8.59
CA ALA A 241 -3.60 -4.58 -8.18
C ALA A 241 -2.56 -3.86 -7.31
N LYS A 242 -2.12 -4.56 -6.27
CA LYS A 242 -0.92 -4.22 -5.51
C LYS A 242 0.29 -4.90 -6.16
N VAL A 243 1.30 -4.12 -6.50
CA VAL A 243 2.54 -4.56 -7.14
C VAL A 243 3.70 -4.37 -6.18
N VAL A 244 4.26 -5.47 -5.69
CA VAL A 244 5.45 -5.40 -4.83
C VAL A 244 6.72 -5.39 -5.66
N ILE A 245 7.55 -4.37 -5.48
CA ILE A 245 8.83 -4.22 -6.17
C ILE A 245 9.93 -4.59 -5.19
N LEU A 246 10.65 -5.67 -5.52
CA LEU A 246 11.80 -6.19 -4.78
C LEU A 246 13.05 -6.02 -5.63
N SER A 247 14.15 -5.55 -5.04
CA SER A 247 15.43 -5.44 -5.72
C SER A 247 16.33 -6.65 -5.43
N VAL A 248 17.10 -7.11 -6.42
CA VAL A 248 18.12 -8.16 -6.22
C VAL A 248 19.25 -7.72 -5.27
N THR A 249 19.30 -6.45 -4.89
CA THR A 249 20.22 -5.93 -3.88
C THR A 249 19.70 -6.10 -2.43
N GLU A 250 18.48 -6.63 -2.28
CA GLU A 250 17.88 -6.99 -1.00
C GLU A 250 18.06 -8.49 -0.72
N GLY A 251 17.57 -9.01 0.38
CA GLY A 251 17.64 -10.44 0.65
C GLY A 251 16.57 -11.24 -0.10
N GLU A 252 16.91 -12.41 -0.62
CA GLU A 252 15.96 -13.33 -1.25
C GLU A 252 14.87 -13.84 -0.31
N ASP A 253 15.09 -13.72 1.01
CA ASP A 253 14.16 -14.12 2.07
C ASP A 253 13.11 -13.04 2.43
N LYS A 254 13.12 -11.90 1.76
CA LYS A 254 12.12 -10.81 1.95
C LYS A 254 10.67 -11.30 1.89
N PRO A 255 10.27 -12.20 0.99
CA PRO A 255 8.90 -12.70 0.99
C PRO A 255 8.50 -13.39 2.30
N LEU A 256 9.42 -14.09 2.94
CA LEU A 256 9.17 -14.74 4.24
C LEU A 256 9.21 -13.76 5.42
N LYS A 257 9.96 -12.66 5.28
CA LYS A 257 10.05 -11.62 6.32
C LYS A 257 8.85 -10.68 6.33
N TYR A 258 8.22 -10.48 5.18
CA TYR A 258 7.07 -9.58 5.00
C TYR A 258 5.89 -10.32 4.34
N PRO A 259 5.41 -11.43 4.95
CA PRO A 259 4.45 -12.31 4.30
C PRO A 259 3.15 -11.61 3.94
N ASP A 260 2.65 -10.70 4.77
CA ASP A 260 1.39 -9.98 4.53
C ASP A 260 1.44 -9.15 3.24
N MET A 261 2.59 -8.51 2.95
CA MET A 261 2.77 -7.75 1.73
C MET A 261 2.72 -8.65 0.49
N PHE A 262 3.43 -9.78 0.52
CA PHE A 262 3.47 -10.70 -0.62
C PHE A 262 2.16 -11.47 -0.78
N ALA A 263 1.43 -11.71 0.31
CA ALA A 263 0.08 -12.30 0.27
C ALA A 263 -0.94 -11.34 -0.37
N ALA A 264 -0.83 -10.04 -0.11
CA ALA A 264 -1.70 -9.01 -0.67
C ALA A 264 -1.34 -8.62 -2.12
N ALA A 265 -0.11 -8.89 -2.58
CA ALA A 265 0.36 -8.51 -3.90
C ALA A 265 -0.14 -9.48 -4.98
N ARG A 266 -0.60 -8.92 -6.11
CA ARG A 266 -0.89 -9.69 -7.31
C ARG A 266 0.36 -10.00 -8.13
N LEU A 267 1.30 -9.04 -8.17
CA LEU A 267 2.54 -9.15 -8.94
C LEU A 267 3.74 -8.80 -8.06
N MET A 268 4.79 -9.61 -8.16
CA MET A 268 6.14 -9.28 -7.71
C MET A 268 7.01 -8.89 -8.91
N VAL A 269 7.56 -7.69 -8.89
CA VAL A 269 8.58 -7.24 -9.83
C VAL A 269 9.95 -7.37 -9.16
N LEU A 270 10.78 -8.28 -9.66
CA LEU A 270 12.18 -8.41 -9.25
C LEU A 270 13.03 -7.48 -10.11
N ASN A 271 13.42 -6.34 -9.53
CA ASN A 271 14.10 -5.24 -10.21
C ASN A 271 15.61 -5.29 -10.03
N LYS A 272 16.33 -4.52 -10.85
CA LYS A 272 17.79 -4.39 -10.88
C LYS A 272 18.51 -5.71 -11.27
N THR A 273 17.88 -6.51 -12.12
CA THR A 273 18.45 -7.81 -12.54
C THR A 273 19.77 -7.69 -13.28
N ASP A 274 20.10 -6.52 -13.80
CA ASP A 274 21.42 -6.17 -14.35
C ASP A 274 22.56 -6.30 -13.33
N LEU A 275 22.25 -6.24 -12.04
CA LEU A 275 23.24 -6.38 -10.97
C LEU A 275 23.49 -7.85 -10.56
N LEU A 276 22.67 -8.80 -11.02
CA LEU A 276 22.83 -10.22 -10.66
C LEU A 276 24.24 -10.77 -10.85
N PRO A 277 25.00 -10.43 -11.93
CA PRO A 277 26.35 -10.93 -12.09
C PRO A 277 27.33 -10.52 -10.99
N TYR A 278 26.99 -9.52 -10.19
CA TYR A 278 27.84 -8.94 -9.13
C TYR A 278 27.36 -9.29 -7.73
N LEU A 279 26.27 -10.04 -7.59
CA LEU A 279 25.60 -10.32 -6.33
C LEU A 279 25.45 -11.82 -6.08
N GLN A 280 25.41 -12.18 -4.82
CA GLN A 280 25.00 -13.51 -4.37
C GLN A 280 23.52 -13.53 -4.06
N PHE A 281 22.68 -13.45 -5.09
CA PHE A 281 21.23 -13.47 -4.94
C PHE A 281 20.65 -14.67 -5.69
N ASP A 282 19.93 -15.52 -4.98
CA ASP A 282 19.27 -16.69 -5.56
C ASP A 282 17.86 -16.35 -6.00
N VAL A 283 17.73 -16.05 -7.31
CA VAL A 283 16.44 -15.69 -7.93
C VAL A 283 15.42 -16.82 -7.77
N THR A 284 15.83 -18.08 -7.99
CA THR A 284 14.93 -19.24 -7.91
C THR A 284 14.35 -19.37 -6.49
N ARG A 285 15.20 -19.29 -5.50
CA ARG A 285 14.82 -19.35 -4.08
C ARG A 285 13.89 -18.19 -3.69
N CYS A 286 14.18 -16.98 -4.18
CA CYS A 286 13.31 -15.81 -3.93
C CYS A 286 11.90 -16.04 -4.47
N ILE A 287 11.78 -16.55 -5.70
CA ILE A 287 10.49 -16.86 -6.33
C ILE A 287 9.77 -18.00 -5.58
N GLU A 288 10.48 -19.02 -5.16
CA GLU A 288 9.90 -20.11 -4.34
C GLU A 288 9.35 -19.57 -3.03
N TYR A 289 10.06 -18.69 -2.35
CA TYR A 289 9.60 -18.05 -1.11
C TYR A 289 8.37 -17.18 -1.35
N ALA A 290 8.34 -16.39 -2.43
CA ALA A 290 7.16 -15.59 -2.77
C ALA A 290 5.93 -16.47 -3.05
N ARG A 291 6.10 -17.57 -3.80
CA ARG A 291 5.03 -18.53 -4.10
C ARG A 291 4.61 -19.37 -2.90
N ARG A 292 5.49 -19.58 -1.95
CA ARG A 292 5.15 -20.24 -0.67
C ARG A 292 4.20 -19.38 0.16
N VAL A 293 4.34 -18.06 0.11
CA VAL A 293 3.47 -17.09 0.78
C VAL A 293 2.18 -16.89 -0.01
N ASN A 294 2.29 -16.69 -1.32
CA ASN A 294 1.19 -16.47 -2.23
C ASN A 294 1.35 -17.35 -3.49
N PRO A 295 0.68 -18.51 -3.55
CA PRO A 295 0.79 -19.43 -4.68
C PRO A 295 0.37 -18.83 -6.04
N HIS A 296 -0.41 -17.76 -6.03
CA HIS A 296 -0.94 -17.10 -7.21
C HIS A 296 -0.16 -15.86 -7.64
N ILE A 297 0.92 -15.51 -6.92
CA ILE A 297 1.70 -14.32 -7.24
C ILE A 297 2.36 -14.46 -8.61
N GLU A 298 2.08 -13.51 -9.48
CA GLU A 298 2.79 -13.36 -10.74
C GLU A 298 4.20 -12.80 -10.47
N VAL A 299 5.19 -13.18 -11.28
CA VAL A 299 6.57 -12.70 -11.09
C VAL A 299 7.14 -12.23 -12.40
N LEU A 300 7.63 -11.00 -12.44
CA LEU A 300 8.39 -10.43 -13.53
C LEU A 300 9.79 -10.06 -13.08
N GLN A 301 10.78 -10.35 -13.92
CA GLN A 301 12.17 -10.00 -13.70
C GLN A 301 12.57 -8.93 -14.71
N LEU A 302 13.10 -7.82 -14.22
CA LEU A 302 13.48 -6.71 -15.07
C LEU A 302 14.58 -5.83 -14.47
N SER A 303 15.12 -4.97 -15.28
CA SER A 303 15.97 -3.86 -14.87
C SER A 303 15.41 -2.56 -15.44
N ALA A 304 14.96 -1.67 -14.58
CA ALA A 304 14.53 -0.33 -14.98
C ALA A 304 15.67 0.49 -15.60
N ALA A 305 16.91 0.23 -15.20
CA ALA A 305 18.10 0.95 -15.69
C ALA A 305 18.53 0.51 -17.08
N SER A 306 18.54 -0.81 -17.36
CA SER A 306 18.96 -1.35 -18.66
C SER A 306 17.81 -1.55 -19.67
N GLY A 307 16.56 -1.50 -19.21
CA GLY A 307 15.39 -1.80 -20.03
C GLY A 307 15.10 -3.29 -20.21
N GLN A 308 15.94 -4.18 -19.69
CA GLN A 308 15.73 -5.61 -19.77
C GLN A 308 14.43 -6.00 -19.05
N GLY A 309 13.58 -6.81 -19.68
CA GLY A 309 12.31 -7.28 -19.10
C GLY A 309 11.17 -6.26 -19.08
N MET A 310 11.43 -5.01 -19.49
CA MET A 310 10.40 -3.94 -19.49
C MET A 310 9.23 -4.26 -20.44
N ALA A 311 9.45 -4.96 -21.53
CA ALA A 311 8.38 -5.31 -22.46
C ALA A 311 7.29 -6.16 -21.78
N ALA A 312 7.66 -7.18 -21.02
CA ALA A 312 6.71 -8.02 -20.28
C ALA A 312 5.94 -7.25 -19.22
N TRP A 313 6.59 -6.29 -18.55
CA TRP A 313 5.95 -5.39 -17.60
C TRP A 313 4.90 -4.49 -18.28
N LEU A 314 5.24 -3.89 -19.43
CA LEU A 314 4.30 -3.07 -20.20
C LEU A 314 3.13 -3.90 -20.75
N ASP A 315 3.39 -5.15 -21.21
CA ASP A 315 2.34 -6.07 -21.65
C ASP A 315 1.35 -6.38 -20.54
N TRP A 316 1.87 -6.61 -19.31
CA TRP A 316 1.06 -6.89 -18.14
C TRP A 316 0.17 -5.68 -17.78
N ILE A 317 0.72 -4.46 -17.79
CA ILE A 317 -0.04 -3.22 -17.55
C ILE A 317 -1.13 -3.03 -18.60
N LEU A 318 -0.77 -3.11 -19.88
CA LEU A 318 -1.73 -2.89 -20.98
C LEU A 318 -2.81 -3.97 -21.03
N ALA A 319 -2.49 -5.20 -20.65
CA ALA A 319 -3.50 -6.25 -20.49
C ALA A 319 -4.47 -5.92 -19.35
N GLY A 320 -3.95 -5.46 -18.21
CA GLY A 320 -4.76 -5.00 -17.08
C GLY A 320 -5.67 -3.84 -17.44
N HIS A 321 -5.13 -2.84 -18.16
CA HIS A 321 -5.91 -1.69 -18.62
C HIS A 321 -7.08 -2.10 -19.54
N ARG A 322 -6.85 -2.98 -20.53
CA ARG A 322 -7.94 -3.49 -21.39
C ARG A 322 -9.07 -4.18 -20.60
N MET A 323 -8.73 -4.82 -19.49
CA MET A 323 -9.74 -5.44 -18.62
C MET A 323 -10.52 -4.39 -17.81
N SER A 324 -9.85 -3.31 -17.35
CA SER A 324 -10.48 -2.25 -16.56
C SER A 324 -11.34 -1.31 -17.41
N SER A 325 -10.91 -1.01 -18.63
CA SER A 325 -11.62 -0.10 -19.54
C SER A 325 -12.88 -0.71 -20.20
N GLY A 326 -13.21 -1.96 -19.87
CA GLY A 326 -14.31 -2.64 -20.53
C GLY A 326 -14.10 -2.85 -22.05
N SER A 327 -12.92 -2.49 -22.55
CA SER A 327 -12.44 -2.76 -23.90
C SER A 327 -12.13 -4.26 -24.05
N GLN A 328 -12.98 -5.13 -23.52
CA GLN A 328 -13.15 -6.42 -24.17
C GLN A 328 -13.60 -6.05 -25.57
N GLU A 329 -12.75 -6.30 -26.59
CA GLU A 329 -13.25 -6.52 -27.92
C GLU A 329 -14.53 -7.33 -27.69
N HIS A 330 -15.69 -6.75 -28.02
CA HIS A 330 -16.91 -7.52 -28.17
C HIS A 330 -16.57 -8.50 -29.26
N THR A 331 -15.94 -9.63 -28.88
CA THR A 331 -15.81 -10.76 -29.80
C THR A 331 -17.25 -11.06 -30.14
N PRO A 332 -17.70 -10.76 -31.35
CA PRO A 332 -19.11 -10.88 -31.71
C PRO A 332 -19.59 -12.26 -31.28
N LEU A 333 -20.76 -12.35 -30.68
CA LEU A 333 -21.28 -13.58 -30.08
C LEU A 333 -21.14 -14.77 -31.05
N HIS A 334 -21.24 -14.52 -32.37
CA HIS A 334 -21.05 -15.54 -33.41
C HIS A 334 -19.60 -16.10 -33.41
N LEU A 335 -18.57 -15.28 -33.22
CA LEU A 335 -17.17 -15.76 -33.17
C LEU A 335 -16.89 -16.59 -31.91
N LEU A 336 -17.54 -16.26 -30.79
CA LEU A 336 -17.48 -17.09 -29.57
C LEU A 336 -18.22 -18.40 -29.78
N THR A 337 -19.35 -18.38 -30.43
CA THR A 337 -20.13 -19.57 -30.78
C THR A 337 -19.33 -20.48 -31.72
N ASP A 338 -18.71 -19.92 -32.75
CA ASP A 338 -17.85 -20.66 -33.70
C ASP A 338 -16.62 -21.26 -32.97
N ARG A 339 -16.02 -20.53 -32.04
CA ARG A 339 -14.87 -21.03 -31.23
C ARG A 339 -15.28 -22.17 -30.30
N ILE A 340 -16.45 -22.05 -29.67
CA ILE A 340 -17.03 -23.13 -28.82
C ILE A 340 -17.27 -24.38 -29.69
N ALA A 341 -17.92 -24.25 -30.84
CA ALA A 341 -18.17 -25.36 -31.73
C ALA A 341 -16.87 -26.03 -32.23
N ALA A 342 -15.83 -25.24 -32.52
CA ALA A 342 -14.54 -25.77 -32.91
C ALA A 342 -13.86 -26.57 -31.77
N LEU A 343 -13.90 -26.05 -30.55
CA LEU A 343 -13.34 -26.71 -29.36
C LEU A 343 -14.12 -28.01 -29.01
N GLU A 344 -15.43 -28.00 -29.14
CA GLU A 344 -16.28 -29.18 -28.93
C GLU A 344 -15.96 -30.28 -29.96
N SER A 345 -15.73 -29.91 -31.24
CA SER A 345 -15.32 -30.83 -32.30
C SER A 345 -13.92 -31.43 -32.02
N GLU A 346 -12.96 -30.61 -31.58
CA GLU A 346 -11.62 -31.06 -31.22
C GLU A 346 -11.66 -32.01 -30.02
N LEU A 347 -12.46 -31.67 -28.99
CA LEU A 347 -12.68 -32.53 -27.84
C LEU A 347 -13.29 -33.88 -28.22
N ALA A 348 -14.26 -33.88 -29.14
CA ALA A 348 -14.87 -35.10 -29.63
C ALA A 348 -13.88 -35.98 -30.39
N ALA A 349 -13.04 -35.37 -31.23
CA ALA A 349 -11.96 -36.08 -31.95
C ALA A 349 -10.94 -36.69 -30.98
N LEU A 350 -10.51 -35.96 -29.97
CA LEU A 350 -9.60 -36.46 -28.94
C LEU A 350 -10.20 -37.60 -28.11
N LYS A 351 -11.48 -37.50 -27.75
CA LYS A 351 -12.21 -38.59 -27.05
C LYS A 351 -12.31 -39.85 -27.91
N ALA A 352 -12.52 -39.71 -29.23
CA ALA A 352 -12.57 -40.86 -30.15
C ALA A 352 -11.18 -41.54 -30.28
N GLN A 353 -10.08 -40.77 -30.18
CA GLN A 353 -8.73 -41.33 -30.19
C GLN A 353 -8.36 -42.06 -28.89
N VAL A 354 -8.87 -41.64 -27.76
CA VAL A 354 -8.60 -42.24 -26.43
C VAL A 354 -9.54 -43.44 -26.15
N GLY A 355 -10.69 -43.49 -26.77
CA GLY A 355 -11.68 -44.58 -26.57
C GLY A 355 -11.55 -45.75 -27.56
N GLY A 356 -10.48 -45.81 -28.36
CA GLY A 356 -10.23 -46.80 -29.39
C GLY A 356 -9.15 -47.84 -29.08
N ASP A 357 -8.80 -48.04 -27.78
CA ASP A 357 -7.96 -49.16 -27.30
C ASP A 357 -8.76 -50.17 -26.51
#